data_8d6b62a13172fb1e7605d54f806673e9
#
_entry.id   8d6b62a13172fb1e7605d54f806673e9
#
_cell.length_a   1.000
_cell.length_b   1.000
_cell.length_c   1.000
_cell.angle_alpha   90.00
_cell.angle_beta   90.00
_cell.angle_gamma   90.00
#
_symmetry.space_group_name_H-M   'P 1'
#
loop_
_entity.id
_entity.type
_entity.pdbx_description
1 polymer ?
#
loop_
_entity_poly.entity_id
_entity_poly.type
_entity_poly.pdbx_seq_one_letter_code
_entity_poly.pdbx_strand_id
1 'polypeptide(L)'
;MKQTQLRDYTIKPGQLEAFVRVWKNGVRPIREKRGFVIEGAWTIPTEERFVWVVSYDKPDGFEAAVKAYMESPERKALDPDPTSFIVTQRVVFIDPV
;
A
#
# COMPACT_ATOMS: atom_id res chain seq x y z
N MET A 1 -11.19 -14.17 -8.83
CA MET A 1 -11.15 -13.09 -9.85
C MET A 1 -10.17 -12.04 -9.43
N LYS A 2 -9.27 -11.64 -10.32
CA LYS A 2 -8.26 -10.62 -10.03
C LYS A 2 -8.92 -9.26 -9.85
N GLN A 3 -8.61 -8.62 -8.73
CA GLN A 3 -9.00 -7.24 -8.47
C GLN A 3 -7.74 -6.40 -8.31
N THR A 4 -7.77 -5.18 -8.81
CA THR A 4 -6.62 -4.28 -8.80
C THR A 4 -7.04 -2.94 -8.19
N GLN A 5 -6.21 -2.43 -7.29
CA GLN A 5 -6.50 -1.20 -6.56
C GLN A 5 -5.39 -0.20 -6.79
N LEU A 6 -5.76 1.04 -7.09
CA LEU A 6 -4.84 2.16 -7.11
C LEU A 6 -4.94 2.87 -5.77
N ARG A 7 -3.79 3.13 -5.17
CA ARG A 7 -3.67 3.81 -3.88
C ARG A 7 -2.80 5.05 -4.07
N ASP A 8 -3.35 6.20 -3.74
CA ASP A 8 -2.72 7.50 -3.95
C ASP A 8 -2.71 8.26 -2.62
N TYR A 9 -1.51 8.43 -2.06
CA TYR A 9 -1.33 9.04 -0.74
C TYR A 9 -0.67 10.40 -0.85
N THR A 10 -1.22 11.38 -0.12
CA THR A 10 -0.50 12.62 0.16
C THR A 10 0.27 12.40 1.47
N ILE A 11 1.58 12.58 1.41
CA ILE A 11 2.47 12.34 2.55
C ILE A 11 2.74 13.65 3.27
N LYS A 12 2.94 13.58 4.58
CA LYS A 12 3.30 14.74 5.40
C LYS A 12 4.53 15.45 4.85
N PRO A 13 4.57 16.80 4.87
CA PRO A 13 5.69 17.56 4.32
C PRO A 13 7.05 17.08 4.85
N GLY A 14 7.99 16.88 3.92
CA GLY A 14 9.35 16.45 4.25
C GLY A 14 9.49 14.97 4.57
N GLN A 15 8.43 14.18 4.53
CA GLN A 15 8.44 12.79 4.97
C GLN A 15 8.40 11.76 3.83
N LEU A 16 8.42 12.20 2.57
CA LEU A 16 8.25 11.29 1.44
C LEU A 16 9.34 10.21 1.40
N GLU A 17 10.60 10.58 1.53
CA GLU A 17 11.71 9.61 1.51
C GLU A 17 11.62 8.61 2.66
N ALA A 18 11.26 9.09 3.85
CA ALA A 18 11.08 8.22 5.01
C ALA A 18 9.94 7.23 4.78
N PHE A 19 8.83 7.70 4.21
CA PHE A 19 7.70 6.83 3.86
C PHE A 19 8.11 5.77 2.84
N VAL A 20 8.84 6.15 1.81
CA VAL A 20 9.32 5.20 0.78
C VAL A 20 10.12 4.07 1.42
N ARG A 21 11.00 4.39 2.37
CA ARG A 21 11.77 3.36 3.08
C ARG A 21 10.87 2.42 3.89
N VAL A 22 9.92 2.99 4.63
CA VAL A 22 8.97 2.20 5.42
C VAL A 22 8.13 1.29 4.51
N TRP A 23 7.69 1.82 3.38
CA TRP A 23 6.90 1.05 2.42
C TRP A 23 7.72 -0.08 1.80
N LYS A 24 8.93 0.22 1.32
CA LYS A 24 9.81 -0.78 0.69
C LYS A 24 10.21 -1.89 1.65
N ASN A 25 10.52 -1.54 2.88
CA ASN A 25 11.08 -2.48 3.84
C ASN A 25 10.03 -3.19 4.68
N GLY A 26 8.84 -2.66 4.76
CA GLY A 26 7.76 -3.20 5.60
C GLY A 26 6.50 -3.56 4.84
N VAL A 27 5.83 -2.57 4.28
CA VAL A 27 4.52 -2.79 3.64
C VAL A 27 4.64 -3.78 2.48
N ARG A 28 5.54 -3.53 1.56
CA ARG A 28 5.70 -4.34 0.35
C ARG A 28 5.99 -5.81 0.66
N PRO A 29 7.03 -6.16 1.44
CA PRO A 29 7.32 -7.58 1.68
C PRO A 29 6.19 -8.30 2.41
N ILE A 30 5.52 -7.66 3.35
CA ILE A 30 4.41 -8.28 4.07
C ILE A 30 3.22 -8.52 3.13
N ARG A 31 2.89 -7.54 2.29
CA ARG A 31 1.84 -7.68 1.28
C ARG A 31 2.14 -8.83 0.32
N GLU A 32 3.37 -8.89 -0.20
CA GLU A 32 3.77 -9.94 -1.13
C GLU A 32 3.71 -11.31 -0.49
N LYS A 33 4.17 -11.44 0.74
CA LYS A 33 4.10 -12.69 1.51
C LYS A 33 2.66 -13.17 1.69
N ARG A 34 1.71 -12.25 1.78
CA ARG A 34 0.30 -12.58 1.95
C ARG A 34 -0.46 -12.73 0.62
N GLY A 35 0.26 -12.81 -0.49
CA GLY A 35 -0.32 -13.13 -1.79
C GLY A 35 -0.72 -11.93 -2.65
N PHE A 36 -0.47 -10.71 -2.20
CA PHE A 36 -0.69 -9.53 -3.04
C PHE A 36 0.42 -9.42 -4.08
N VAL A 37 0.07 -8.86 -5.23
CA VAL A 37 1.02 -8.54 -6.29
C VAL A 37 1.14 -7.02 -6.37
N ILE A 38 2.36 -6.51 -6.21
CA ILE A 38 2.63 -5.08 -6.37
C ILE A 38 2.90 -4.84 -7.86
N GLU A 39 1.96 -4.23 -8.53
CA GLU A 39 2.06 -3.97 -9.98
C GLU A 39 3.03 -2.84 -10.28
N GLY A 40 3.17 -1.89 -9.36
CA GLY A 40 4.11 -0.79 -9.47
C GLY A 40 3.95 0.20 -8.33
N ALA A 41 4.94 1.07 -8.17
CA ALA A 41 4.91 2.14 -7.18
C ALA A 41 5.71 3.33 -7.70
N TRP A 42 5.20 4.52 -7.45
CA TRP A 42 5.77 5.77 -7.96
C TRP A 42 5.69 6.86 -6.91
N THR A 43 6.60 7.83 -7.00
CA THR A 43 6.49 9.07 -6.24
C THR A 43 6.18 10.22 -7.17
N ILE A 44 5.46 11.23 -6.64
CA ILE A 44 5.32 12.54 -7.28
C ILE A 44 6.02 13.53 -6.34
N PRO A 45 7.35 13.73 -6.50
CA PRO A 45 8.12 14.49 -5.50
C PRO A 45 7.67 15.92 -5.31
N THR A 46 7.24 16.58 -6.40
CA THR A 46 6.79 17.97 -6.34
C THR A 46 5.51 18.17 -5.54
N GLU A 47 4.73 17.10 -5.34
CA GLU A 47 3.47 17.14 -4.61
C GLU A 47 3.52 16.31 -3.33
N GLU A 48 4.66 15.72 -3.03
CA GLU A 48 4.86 14.82 -1.88
C GLU A 48 3.81 13.71 -1.84
N ARG A 49 3.60 13.05 -2.98
CA ARG A 49 2.64 11.97 -3.11
C ARG A 49 3.33 10.66 -3.43
N PHE A 50 2.75 9.59 -2.92
CA PHE A 50 3.15 8.21 -3.18
C PHE A 50 1.98 7.47 -3.80
N VAL A 51 2.18 6.90 -5.00
CA VAL A 51 1.13 6.18 -5.73
C VAL A 51 1.59 4.75 -5.97
N TRP A 52 0.72 3.79 -5.70
CA TRP A 52 1.04 2.40 -6.02
C TRP A 52 -0.21 1.62 -6.44
N VAL A 53 0.04 0.54 -7.15
CA VAL A 53 -1.01 -0.31 -7.70
C VAL A 53 -0.78 -1.73 -7.20
N VAL A 54 -1.81 -2.32 -6.62
CA VAL A 54 -1.73 -3.64 -5.99
C VAL A 54 -2.91 -4.49 -6.43
N SER A 55 -2.65 -5.75 -6.73
CA SER A 55 -3.70 -6.69 -7.13
C SER A 55 -3.71 -7.93 -6.26
N TYR A 56 -4.83 -8.63 -6.30
CA TYR A 56 -5.04 -9.85 -5.53
C TYR A 56 -6.00 -10.75 -6.32
N ASP A 57 -5.67 -12.04 -6.42
CA ASP A 57 -6.43 -12.96 -7.25
C ASP A 57 -6.57 -14.32 -6.55
N LYS A 58 -7.07 -14.32 -5.31
CA LYS A 58 -7.31 -15.53 -4.55
C LYS A 58 -8.78 -15.63 -4.12
N PRO A 59 -9.29 -16.85 -3.84
CA PRO A 59 -10.72 -17.06 -3.58
C PRO A 59 -11.32 -16.28 -2.42
N ASP A 60 -10.52 -15.93 -1.41
CA ASP A 60 -11.01 -15.18 -0.25
C ASP A 60 -11.34 -13.72 -0.55
N GLY A 61 -10.82 -13.18 -1.68
CA GLY A 61 -11.14 -11.86 -2.15
C GLY A 61 -10.27 -10.75 -1.55
N PHE A 62 -10.25 -9.62 -2.27
CA PHE A 62 -9.38 -8.48 -1.95
C PHE A 62 -9.65 -7.91 -0.56
N GLU A 63 -10.92 -7.66 -0.23
CA GLU A 63 -11.27 -7.02 1.04
C GLU A 63 -10.91 -7.88 2.24
N ALA A 64 -11.18 -9.18 2.17
CA ALA A 64 -10.81 -10.11 3.24
C ALA A 64 -9.30 -10.18 3.40
N ALA A 65 -8.56 -10.16 2.28
CA ALA A 65 -7.10 -10.19 2.31
C ALA A 65 -6.51 -8.92 2.92
N VAL A 66 -7.09 -7.75 2.63
CA VAL A 66 -6.65 -6.47 3.23
C VAL A 66 -6.92 -6.49 4.73
N LYS A 67 -8.08 -6.96 5.14
CA LYS A 67 -8.42 -7.07 6.57
C LYS A 67 -7.43 -7.97 7.29
N ALA A 68 -7.15 -9.15 6.73
CA ALA A 68 -6.18 -10.07 7.31
C ALA A 68 -4.78 -9.45 7.38
N TYR A 69 -4.37 -8.71 6.35
CA TYR A 69 -3.10 -7.98 6.34
C TYR A 69 -3.04 -6.97 7.48
N MET A 70 -4.06 -6.10 7.60
CA MET A 70 -4.10 -5.06 8.63
C MET A 70 -4.12 -5.63 10.06
N GLU A 71 -4.70 -6.81 10.23
CA GLU A 71 -4.77 -7.49 11.53
C GLU A 71 -3.56 -8.38 11.82
N SER A 72 -2.66 -8.56 10.84
CA SER A 72 -1.50 -9.45 11.02
C SER A 72 -0.51 -8.89 12.04
N PRO A 73 0.15 -9.77 12.81
CA PRO A 73 1.18 -9.34 13.76
C PRO A 73 2.32 -8.59 13.06
N GLU A 74 2.70 -9.03 11.86
CA GLU A 74 3.79 -8.41 11.10
C GLU A 74 3.45 -6.95 10.76
N ARG A 75 2.21 -6.70 10.28
CA ARG A 75 1.76 -5.34 9.95
C ARG A 75 1.70 -4.46 11.20
N LYS A 76 1.16 -5.00 12.28
CA LYS A 76 1.03 -4.26 13.54
C LYS A 76 2.39 -3.95 14.17
N ALA A 77 3.40 -4.76 13.90
CA ALA A 77 4.75 -4.56 14.43
C ALA A 77 5.57 -3.52 13.66
N LEU A 78 5.07 -3.02 12.52
CA LEU A 78 5.79 -1.98 11.78
C LEU A 78 5.87 -0.71 12.61
N ASP A 79 7.10 -0.24 12.83
CA ASP A 79 7.40 0.96 13.59
C ASP A 79 8.47 1.76 12.85
N PRO A 80 8.19 2.97 12.40
CA PRO A 80 6.92 3.68 12.57
C PRO A 80 5.77 3.08 11.77
N ASP A 81 4.55 3.31 12.23
CA ASP A 81 3.35 2.88 11.52
C ASP A 81 3.27 3.62 10.18
N PRO A 82 3.15 2.89 9.04
CA PRO A 82 3.07 3.53 7.73
C PRO A 82 1.95 4.56 7.60
N THR A 83 0.81 4.34 8.24
CA THR A 83 -0.32 5.27 8.17
C THR A 83 -0.03 6.59 8.86
N SER A 84 0.95 6.64 9.76
CA SER A 84 1.33 7.88 10.46
C SER A 84 1.91 8.94 9.53
N PHE A 85 2.37 8.56 8.35
CA PHE A 85 2.92 9.47 7.34
C PHE A 85 1.87 10.07 6.41
N ILE A 86 0.66 9.51 6.40
CA ILE A 86 -0.35 9.82 5.39
C ILE A 86 -1.27 10.94 5.88
N VAL A 87 -1.37 12.02 5.08
CA VAL A 87 -2.30 13.13 5.34
C VAL A 87 -3.67 12.78 4.78
N THR A 88 -3.71 12.43 3.49
CA THR A 88 -4.94 12.00 2.82
C THR A 88 -4.62 10.82 1.93
N GLN A 89 -5.65 9.99 1.68
CA GLN A 89 -5.49 8.87 0.75
C GLN A 89 -6.73 8.74 -0.13
N ARG A 90 -6.47 8.41 -1.38
CA ARG A 90 -7.50 8.00 -2.32
C ARG A 90 -7.23 6.55 -2.69
N VAL A 91 -8.25 5.70 -2.51
CA VAL A 91 -8.14 4.26 -2.77
C VAL A 91 -9.32 3.87 -3.66
N VAL A 92 -9.04 3.40 -4.87
CA VAL A 92 -10.08 3.04 -5.83
C VAL A 92 -9.70 1.73 -6.53
N PHE A 93 -10.72 0.94 -6.87
CA PHE A 93 -10.50 -0.19 -7.77
C PHE A 93 -10.39 0.32 -9.19
N ILE A 94 -9.51 -0.31 -9.97
CA ILE A 94 -9.29 0.03 -11.37
C ILE A 94 -9.39 -1.23 -12.22
N ASP A 95 -9.86 -1.05 -13.44
CA ASP A 95 -9.96 -2.14 -14.41
C ASP A 95 -9.11 -1.83 -15.63
N PRO A 96 -8.43 -2.82 -16.23
CA PRO A 96 -7.67 -2.58 -17.45
C PRO A 96 -8.61 -2.30 -18.62
N VAL A 97 -8.13 -1.51 -19.54
CA VAL A 97 -8.87 -1.19 -20.77
C VAL A 97 -8.50 -2.14 -21.89
#